data_ed15e1d86def4a599a5031e1727c2bb5
#
_entry.id   ed15e1d86def4a599a5031e1727c2bb5
#
_cell.length_a   1.000
_cell.length_b   1.000
_cell.length_c   1.000
_cell.angle_alpha   90.00
_cell.angle_beta   90.00
_cell.angle_gamma   90.00
#
_symmetry.space_group_name_H-M   'P 1'
#
loop_
_entity.id
_entity.type
_entity.pdbx_description
1 polymer ?
#
loop_
_entity_poly.entity_id
_entity_poly.type
_entity_poly.pdbx_seq_one_letter_code
_entity_poly.pdbx_strand_id
1 'polypeptide(L)'
;MENENLFKGIGMVVDDEVNSGKDKAIDGIVKYLENDNHLPLVKYDVLPDDIELSCLSKLSFLLLDWELNTLKDDDGNPISNDALKNQNIRDNVAFIKQVVNNVVIPIFIFSNENVDSIKNTLLQHEIINDNEKEPIFILGKSDLFDNENKCIMFDKVNEWLKKTPSIYVIQKWKTAYLDAINGMALDMRAASPFWPNLLWNCYTSDGVNPSEEISSLINQNALSRIQPVKFDKEVLSEIVDDDNNSALKNVLERQCFLKKDKLQNQSTTGDIYQKDKRTYFLNVRPACDCVDRKGDSKVYLIRGEKLSSNNQQNLFDIKYGIFKEQHNLVIVGPVEGVFIRFFFRDMEIVDYENVKNQRIGRLLPPFITRVTQKYGLYIHRQGLPRIPKEIVLHSVPTEGNEQDGDEGKALQEELDEANVIMQQLSNENNELKAKMKRMMNAQNCYRLYNCKVTISPSLKRRKGKR
;
A
#
# COMPACT_ATOMS: atom_id res chain seq x y z
N MET A 1 -24.11 -6.44 -4.79
CA MET A 1 -23.05 -5.54 -5.26
C MET A 1 -23.41 -5.19 -6.69
N GLU A 2 -23.64 -3.92 -6.99
CA GLU A 2 -23.60 -3.48 -8.38
C GLU A 2 -22.24 -3.91 -8.93
N ASN A 3 -22.23 -4.63 -10.04
CA ASN A 3 -21.02 -5.01 -10.76
C ASN A 3 -20.31 -3.72 -11.22
N GLU A 4 -19.59 -3.08 -10.29
CA GLU A 4 -18.67 -2.02 -10.66
C GLU A 4 -17.67 -2.66 -11.60
N ASN A 5 -17.75 -2.30 -12.85
CA ASN A 5 -16.89 -2.83 -13.87
C ASN A 5 -15.46 -2.29 -13.62
N LEU A 6 -14.70 -3.01 -12.78
CA LEU A 6 -13.32 -2.65 -12.39
C LEU A 6 -12.35 -2.72 -13.57
N PHE A 7 -12.79 -3.29 -14.68
CA PHE A 7 -12.00 -3.48 -15.90
C PHE A 7 -12.41 -2.50 -17.02
N LYS A 8 -13.10 -1.39 -16.66
CA LYS A 8 -13.37 -0.32 -17.63
C LYS A 8 -12.07 0.20 -18.22
N GLY A 9 -11.94 0.07 -19.54
CA GLY A 9 -10.76 0.48 -20.29
C GLY A 9 -10.52 -0.44 -21.49
N ILE A 10 -9.31 -0.42 -22.02
CA ILE A 10 -8.93 -1.24 -23.16
C ILE A 10 -8.41 -2.58 -22.66
N GLY A 11 -9.05 -3.68 -23.09
CA GLY A 11 -8.54 -5.03 -22.87
C GLY A 11 -7.64 -5.46 -24.03
N MET A 12 -6.70 -6.38 -23.74
CA MET A 12 -5.90 -7.05 -24.76
C MET A 12 -6.23 -8.54 -24.74
N VAL A 13 -6.46 -9.11 -25.91
CA VAL A 13 -6.71 -10.54 -26.11
C VAL A 13 -5.65 -11.11 -27.03
N VAL A 14 -4.98 -12.14 -26.58
CA VAL A 14 -3.98 -12.89 -27.36
C VAL A 14 -4.47 -14.33 -27.47
N ASP A 15 -4.95 -14.73 -28.66
CA ASP A 15 -5.52 -16.05 -28.89
C ASP A 15 -5.48 -16.30 -30.42
N ASP A 16 -4.88 -17.41 -30.86
CA ASP A 16 -4.69 -17.72 -32.27
C ASP A 16 -5.98 -17.92 -33.07
N GLU A 17 -7.09 -18.10 -32.38
CA GLU A 17 -8.41 -18.24 -32.98
C GLU A 17 -9.32 -16.99 -32.83
N VAL A 18 -8.83 -15.91 -32.21
CA VAL A 18 -9.62 -14.72 -31.86
C VAL A 18 -10.37 -14.07 -33.03
N ASN A 19 -9.92 -14.25 -34.26
CA ASN A 19 -10.54 -13.71 -35.47
C ASN A 19 -10.96 -14.81 -36.47
N SER A 20 -10.84 -16.08 -36.09
CA SER A 20 -11.06 -17.20 -37.02
C SER A 20 -12.52 -17.62 -37.15
N GLY A 21 -13.35 -17.33 -36.13
CA GLY A 21 -14.72 -17.84 -36.00
C GLY A 21 -14.81 -19.36 -35.79
N LYS A 22 -13.69 -20.01 -35.47
CA LYS A 22 -13.61 -21.46 -35.31
C LYS A 22 -13.78 -21.91 -33.86
N ASP A 23 -13.22 -21.13 -32.91
CA ASP A 23 -13.39 -21.36 -31.48
C ASP A 23 -14.63 -20.60 -30.94
N LYS A 24 -15.72 -21.34 -30.71
CA LYS A 24 -16.95 -20.75 -30.16
C LYS A 24 -16.77 -20.18 -28.76
N ALA A 25 -15.82 -20.66 -27.98
CA ALA A 25 -15.58 -20.20 -26.63
C ALA A 25 -14.93 -18.79 -26.68
N ILE A 26 -13.86 -18.61 -27.47
CA ILE A 26 -13.22 -17.29 -27.59
C ILE A 26 -14.19 -16.28 -28.26
N ASP A 27 -14.94 -16.69 -29.27
CA ASP A 27 -15.97 -15.82 -29.90
C ASP A 27 -17.03 -15.40 -28.88
N GLY A 28 -17.47 -16.30 -28.01
CA GLY A 28 -18.40 -16.02 -26.92
C GLY A 28 -17.83 -15.04 -25.89
N ILE A 29 -16.57 -15.21 -25.49
CA ILE A 29 -15.87 -14.32 -24.56
C ILE A 29 -15.72 -12.93 -25.20
N VAL A 30 -15.25 -12.85 -26.42
CA VAL A 30 -15.07 -11.58 -27.16
C VAL A 30 -16.42 -10.86 -27.31
N LYS A 31 -17.46 -11.57 -27.71
CA LYS A 31 -18.81 -10.99 -27.78
C LYS A 31 -19.29 -10.46 -26.44
N TYR A 32 -19.10 -11.21 -25.37
CA TYR A 32 -19.45 -10.80 -24.02
C TYR A 32 -18.68 -9.54 -23.59
N LEU A 33 -17.41 -9.43 -23.90
CA LEU A 33 -16.59 -8.27 -23.56
C LEU A 33 -16.98 -7.05 -24.41
N GLU A 34 -17.02 -7.18 -25.73
CA GLU A 34 -17.26 -6.06 -26.66
C GLU A 34 -18.72 -5.62 -26.71
N ASN A 35 -19.65 -6.55 -26.85
CA ASN A 35 -21.06 -6.23 -27.11
C ASN A 35 -21.86 -6.08 -25.82
N ASP A 36 -21.71 -7.01 -24.88
CA ASP A 36 -22.53 -7.02 -23.66
C ASP A 36 -21.96 -6.05 -22.60
N ASN A 37 -20.64 -5.90 -22.55
CA ASN A 37 -19.96 -5.04 -21.57
C ASN A 37 -19.31 -3.78 -22.16
N HIS A 38 -19.39 -3.58 -23.47
CA HIS A 38 -18.89 -2.40 -24.19
C HIS A 38 -17.40 -2.09 -23.92
N LEU A 39 -16.57 -3.12 -23.81
CA LEU A 39 -15.14 -2.99 -23.59
C LEU A 39 -14.39 -3.04 -24.93
N PRO A 40 -13.62 -1.99 -25.30
CA PRO A 40 -12.78 -2.04 -26.47
C PRO A 40 -11.65 -3.05 -26.27
N LEU A 41 -11.40 -3.88 -27.28
CA LEU A 41 -10.36 -4.90 -27.27
C LEU A 41 -9.31 -4.67 -28.35
N VAL A 42 -8.05 -4.87 -27.97
CA VAL A 42 -6.95 -5.06 -28.92
C VAL A 42 -6.72 -6.57 -29.07
N LYS A 43 -6.76 -7.09 -30.28
CA LYS A 43 -6.74 -8.52 -30.56
C LYS A 43 -5.48 -8.91 -31.32
N TYR A 44 -4.81 -9.93 -30.82
CA TYR A 44 -3.62 -10.53 -31.43
C TYR A 44 -3.84 -12.01 -31.60
N ASP A 45 -3.47 -12.54 -32.75
CA ASP A 45 -3.48 -13.96 -33.08
C ASP A 45 -2.15 -14.67 -32.76
N VAL A 46 -1.13 -13.90 -32.42
CA VAL A 46 0.18 -14.38 -31.94
C VAL A 46 0.68 -13.51 -30.80
N LEU A 47 1.65 -14.00 -30.04
CA LEU A 47 2.32 -13.15 -29.03
C LEU A 47 2.98 -11.94 -29.72
N PRO A 48 2.74 -10.74 -29.22
CA PRO A 48 3.36 -9.54 -29.80
C PRO A 48 4.87 -9.49 -29.47
N ASP A 49 5.71 -9.56 -30.49
CA ASP A 49 7.18 -9.60 -30.34
C ASP A 49 7.78 -8.28 -29.86
N ASP A 50 7.22 -7.15 -30.28
CA ASP A 50 7.81 -5.82 -30.11
C ASP A 50 6.90 -4.84 -29.30
N ILE A 51 6.03 -5.36 -28.42
CA ILE A 51 5.20 -4.48 -27.64
C ILE A 51 6.01 -3.83 -26.53
N GLU A 52 6.06 -2.51 -26.51
CA GLU A 52 6.64 -1.80 -25.37
C GLU A 52 5.83 -2.09 -24.11
N LEU A 53 6.48 -2.64 -23.10
CA LEU A 53 5.84 -2.96 -21.81
C LEU A 53 5.14 -1.74 -21.19
N SER A 54 5.65 -0.53 -21.46
CA SER A 54 5.01 0.71 -21.03
C SER A 54 3.59 0.87 -21.60
N CYS A 55 3.31 0.32 -22.79
CA CYS A 55 1.97 0.32 -23.39
C CYS A 55 1.01 -0.60 -22.66
N LEU A 56 1.50 -1.74 -22.15
CA LEU A 56 0.69 -2.70 -21.39
C LEU A 56 0.16 -2.09 -20.08
N SER A 57 0.89 -1.15 -19.48
CA SER A 57 0.42 -0.45 -18.27
C SER A 57 -0.86 0.36 -18.47
N LYS A 58 -1.22 0.67 -19.73
CA LYS A 58 -2.45 1.40 -20.09
C LYS A 58 -3.65 0.48 -20.27
N LEU A 59 -3.42 -0.83 -20.32
CA LEU A 59 -4.48 -1.82 -20.43
C LEU A 59 -5.20 -1.99 -19.07
N SER A 60 -6.46 -2.37 -19.15
CA SER A 60 -7.25 -2.76 -17.99
C SER A 60 -7.02 -4.21 -17.61
N PHE A 61 -6.78 -5.08 -18.59
CA PHE A 61 -6.46 -6.49 -18.41
C PHE A 61 -5.80 -7.07 -19.66
N LEU A 62 -5.13 -8.21 -19.46
CA LEU A 62 -4.59 -9.06 -20.51
C LEU A 62 -5.30 -10.43 -20.44
N LEU A 63 -5.91 -10.86 -21.53
CA LEU A 63 -6.43 -12.21 -21.72
C LEU A 63 -5.49 -12.96 -22.65
N LEU A 64 -4.98 -14.11 -22.22
CA LEU A 64 -3.99 -14.91 -22.93
C LEU A 64 -4.46 -16.34 -23.06
N ASP A 65 -4.50 -16.87 -24.30
CA ASP A 65 -4.59 -18.31 -24.49
C ASP A 65 -3.25 -18.97 -24.18
N TRP A 66 -3.32 -20.12 -23.49
CA TRP A 66 -2.13 -20.90 -23.18
C TRP A 66 -1.63 -21.72 -24.38
N GLU A 67 -2.55 -22.10 -25.30
CA GLU A 67 -2.30 -22.94 -26.46
C GLU A 67 -2.25 -22.13 -27.75
N LEU A 68 -1.27 -21.21 -27.89
CA LEU A 68 -1.04 -20.46 -29.13
C LEU A 68 -0.34 -21.33 -30.18
N ASN A 69 -0.62 -21.04 -31.48
CA ASN A 69 0.01 -21.70 -32.64
C ASN A 69 -0.14 -23.21 -32.69
N THR A 70 -1.31 -23.74 -32.39
CA THR A 70 -1.62 -25.12 -32.61
C THR A 70 -1.62 -25.43 -34.12
N LEU A 71 -0.66 -26.25 -34.56
CA LEU A 71 -0.71 -26.79 -35.93
C LEU A 71 -1.97 -27.65 -36.05
N LYS A 72 -2.76 -27.42 -37.10
CA LYS A 72 -3.95 -28.23 -37.44
C LYS A 72 -3.73 -28.94 -38.75
N ASP A 73 -4.25 -30.15 -38.82
CA ASP A 73 -4.30 -30.91 -40.07
C ASP A 73 -5.34 -30.31 -41.04
N ASP A 74 -5.42 -30.86 -42.27
CA ASP A 74 -6.37 -30.40 -43.29
C ASP A 74 -7.85 -30.52 -42.84
N ASP A 75 -8.12 -31.35 -41.84
CA ASP A 75 -9.44 -31.55 -41.24
C ASP A 75 -9.68 -30.63 -40.00
N GLY A 76 -8.69 -29.81 -39.60
CA GLY A 76 -8.77 -28.87 -38.49
C GLY A 76 -8.46 -29.47 -37.12
N ASN A 77 -7.98 -30.71 -37.05
CA ASN A 77 -7.59 -31.35 -35.79
C ASN A 77 -6.17 -30.91 -35.38
N PRO A 78 -5.91 -30.67 -34.08
CA PRO A 78 -4.60 -30.27 -33.61
C PRO A 78 -3.56 -31.39 -33.87
N ILE A 79 -2.47 -31.07 -34.57
CA ILE A 79 -1.34 -31.95 -34.76
C ILE A 79 -0.49 -31.92 -33.50
N SER A 80 -0.40 -33.05 -32.79
CA SER A 80 0.44 -33.16 -31.61
C SER A 80 1.92 -33.09 -32.03
N ASN A 81 2.56 -31.95 -31.70
CA ASN A 81 3.99 -31.76 -31.89
C ASN A 81 4.60 -31.24 -30.55
N ASP A 82 5.19 -32.17 -29.80
CA ASP A 82 5.76 -31.86 -28.47
C ASP A 82 6.83 -30.78 -28.51
N ALA A 83 7.56 -30.63 -29.61
CA ALA A 83 8.59 -29.61 -29.76
C ALA A 83 7.96 -28.20 -29.88
N LEU A 84 6.89 -28.08 -30.68
CA LEU A 84 6.14 -26.83 -30.80
C LEU A 84 5.40 -26.47 -29.51
N LYS A 85 4.77 -27.46 -28.89
CA LYS A 85 4.11 -27.27 -27.60
C LYS A 85 5.08 -26.72 -26.53
N ASN A 86 6.25 -27.34 -26.41
CA ASN A 86 7.29 -26.89 -25.48
C ASN A 86 7.86 -25.53 -25.85
N GLN A 87 7.88 -25.15 -27.14
CA GLN A 87 8.28 -23.81 -27.55
C GLN A 87 7.23 -22.78 -27.14
N ASN A 88 5.94 -23.02 -27.43
CA ASN A 88 4.82 -22.16 -27.03
C ASN A 88 4.77 -21.91 -25.53
N ILE A 89 4.97 -22.96 -24.72
CA ILE A 89 5.05 -22.83 -23.26
C ILE A 89 6.21 -21.90 -22.86
N ARG A 90 7.38 -22.04 -23.47
CA ARG A 90 8.54 -21.17 -23.18
C ARG A 90 8.25 -19.72 -23.55
N ASP A 91 7.63 -19.48 -24.69
CA ASP A 91 7.33 -18.15 -25.18
C ASP A 91 6.25 -17.47 -24.30
N ASN A 92 5.17 -18.20 -23.94
CA ASN A 92 4.17 -17.73 -23.00
C ASN A 92 4.76 -17.41 -21.63
N VAL A 93 5.59 -18.29 -21.07
CA VAL A 93 6.28 -18.12 -19.80
C VAL A 93 7.18 -16.87 -19.84
N ALA A 94 7.96 -16.72 -20.92
CA ALA A 94 8.84 -15.55 -21.07
C ALA A 94 8.04 -14.24 -21.14
N PHE A 95 6.96 -14.23 -21.92
CA PHE A 95 6.07 -13.06 -22.05
C PHE A 95 5.39 -12.71 -20.73
N ILE A 96 4.77 -13.68 -20.04
CA ILE A 96 4.11 -13.47 -18.75
C ILE A 96 5.12 -12.95 -17.71
N LYS A 97 6.31 -13.56 -17.64
CA LYS A 97 7.38 -13.13 -16.72
C LYS A 97 7.80 -11.68 -17.00
N GLN A 98 7.90 -11.31 -18.25
CA GLN A 98 8.21 -9.94 -18.65
C GLN A 98 7.08 -8.98 -18.22
N VAL A 99 5.81 -9.36 -18.42
CA VAL A 99 4.65 -8.54 -18.02
C VAL A 99 4.62 -8.37 -16.50
N VAL A 100 4.63 -9.45 -15.73
CA VAL A 100 4.52 -9.42 -14.26
C VAL A 100 5.63 -8.62 -13.58
N ASN A 101 6.86 -8.69 -14.13
CA ASN A 101 8.00 -7.96 -13.56
C ASN A 101 7.98 -6.45 -13.84
N ASN A 102 7.22 -5.99 -14.82
CA ASN A 102 7.27 -4.60 -15.26
C ASN A 102 5.93 -3.85 -15.12
N VAL A 103 4.80 -4.57 -15.09
CA VAL A 103 3.47 -3.96 -15.12
C VAL A 103 2.54 -4.63 -14.12
N VAL A 104 1.70 -3.84 -13.44
CA VAL A 104 0.64 -4.37 -12.57
C VAL A 104 -0.69 -4.29 -13.33
N ILE A 105 -1.03 -5.38 -14.04
CA ILE A 105 -2.32 -5.57 -14.69
C ILE A 105 -2.85 -6.98 -14.37
N PRO A 106 -4.19 -7.19 -14.32
CA PRO A 106 -4.75 -8.53 -14.25
C PRO A 106 -4.43 -9.32 -15.52
N ILE A 107 -3.97 -10.54 -15.33
CA ILE A 107 -3.72 -11.49 -16.44
C ILE A 107 -4.71 -12.64 -16.29
N PHE A 108 -5.49 -12.88 -17.33
CA PHE A 108 -6.44 -13.98 -17.43
C PHE A 108 -5.91 -15.00 -18.42
N ILE A 109 -5.59 -16.21 -17.95
CA ILE A 109 -5.19 -17.32 -18.80
C ILE A 109 -6.39 -18.25 -18.93
N PHE A 110 -6.95 -18.32 -20.14
CA PHE A 110 -8.06 -19.20 -20.47
C PHE A 110 -7.62 -20.23 -21.49
N SER A 111 -7.72 -21.51 -21.14
CA SER A 111 -7.19 -22.60 -21.95
C SER A 111 -8.11 -23.81 -21.91
N ASN A 112 -7.99 -24.68 -22.94
CA ASN A 112 -8.58 -26.00 -22.94
C ASN A 112 -7.68 -27.05 -22.24
N GLU A 113 -6.42 -26.69 -21.92
CA GLU A 113 -5.52 -27.52 -21.12
C GLU A 113 -5.91 -27.59 -19.64
N ASN A 114 -5.36 -28.59 -18.96
CA ASN A 114 -5.57 -28.78 -17.54
C ASN A 114 -4.98 -27.58 -16.74
N VAL A 115 -5.82 -26.89 -15.98
CA VAL A 115 -5.48 -25.71 -15.16
C VAL A 115 -4.33 -26.01 -14.18
N ASP A 116 -4.29 -27.21 -13.58
CA ASP A 116 -3.23 -27.56 -12.63
C ASP A 116 -1.88 -27.74 -13.34
N SER A 117 -1.88 -28.21 -14.59
CA SER A 117 -0.66 -28.31 -15.42
C SER A 117 -0.09 -26.91 -15.69
N ILE A 118 -0.94 -25.95 -16.03
CA ILE A 118 -0.54 -24.55 -16.26
C ILE A 118 0.02 -23.94 -14.98
N LYS A 119 -0.70 -24.10 -13.85
CA LYS A 119 -0.25 -23.63 -12.53
C LYS A 119 1.13 -24.19 -12.17
N ASN A 120 1.31 -25.50 -12.31
CA ASN A 120 2.59 -26.16 -12.03
C ASN A 120 3.73 -25.61 -12.89
N THR A 121 3.46 -25.35 -14.17
CA THR A 121 4.45 -24.73 -15.07
C THR A 121 4.84 -23.33 -14.59
N LEU A 122 3.86 -22.48 -14.23
CA LEU A 122 4.12 -21.14 -13.74
C LEU A 122 4.84 -21.12 -12.38
N LEU A 123 4.54 -22.09 -11.49
CA LEU A 123 5.27 -22.32 -10.24
C LEU A 123 6.73 -22.71 -10.49
N GLN A 124 6.98 -23.67 -11.38
CA GLN A 124 8.35 -24.12 -11.73
C GLN A 124 9.21 -22.99 -12.30
N HIS A 125 8.60 -22.03 -12.98
CA HIS A 125 9.28 -20.85 -13.53
C HIS A 125 9.29 -19.64 -12.58
N GLU A 126 8.88 -19.81 -11.34
CA GLU A 126 8.84 -18.75 -10.29
C GLU A 126 8.04 -17.50 -10.71
N ILE A 127 6.99 -17.68 -11.52
CA ILE A 127 6.11 -16.59 -11.95
C ILE A 127 5.00 -16.38 -10.93
N ILE A 128 4.48 -17.46 -10.36
CA ILE A 128 3.50 -17.46 -9.28
C ILE A 128 4.09 -18.20 -8.06
N ASN A 129 3.54 -17.92 -6.88
CA ASN A 129 3.82 -18.66 -5.66
C ASN A 129 2.63 -19.58 -5.34
N ASP A 130 2.79 -20.49 -4.38
CA ASP A 130 1.70 -21.36 -3.90
C ASP A 130 0.50 -20.61 -3.30
N ASN A 131 0.60 -19.29 -3.17
CA ASN A 131 -0.47 -18.43 -2.69
C ASN A 131 -1.44 -18.08 -3.82
N GLU A 132 -2.73 -18.35 -3.63
CA GLU A 132 -3.82 -17.99 -4.57
C GLU A 132 -4.02 -16.48 -4.81
N LYS A 133 -3.10 -15.62 -4.34
CA LYS A 133 -3.20 -14.15 -4.33
C LYS A 133 -2.42 -13.48 -5.46
N GLU A 134 -2.11 -14.22 -6.50
CA GLU A 134 -1.32 -13.72 -7.63
C GLU A 134 -2.16 -12.91 -8.63
N PRO A 135 -1.56 -11.99 -9.38
CA PRO A 135 -2.26 -11.19 -10.40
C PRO A 135 -2.68 -12.00 -11.63
N ILE A 136 -2.51 -13.31 -11.61
CA ILE A 136 -2.83 -14.23 -12.70
C ILE A 136 -4.01 -15.10 -12.31
N PHE A 137 -5.05 -15.06 -13.13
CA PHE A 137 -6.25 -15.87 -13.00
C PHE A 137 -6.27 -16.93 -14.09
N ILE A 138 -6.29 -18.22 -13.73
CA ILE A 138 -6.24 -19.34 -14.67
C ILE A 138 -7.54 -20.10 -14.58
N LEU A 139 -8.20 -20.30 -15.72
CA LEU A 139 -9.47 -21.03 -15.79
C LEU A 139 -9.61 -21.78 -17.13
N GLY A 140 -10.32 -22.89 -17.12
CA GLY A 140 -10.70 -23.58 -18.35
C GLY A 140 -11.68 -22.74 -19.18
N LYS A 141 -11.54 -22.73 -20.52
CA LYS A 141 -12.48 -22.01 -21.40
C LYS A 141 -13.93 -22.45 -21.19
N SER A 142 -14.17 -23.74 -20.94
CA SER A 142 -15.51 -24.30 -20.65
C SER A 142 -16.12 -23.76 -19.36
N ASP A 143 -15.30 -23.44 -18.36
CA ASP A 143 -15.79 -23.00 -17.05
C ASP A 143 -16.23 -21.53 -17.02
N LEU A 144 -16.04 -20.82 -18.13
CA LEU A 144 -16.47 -19.44 -18.32
C LEU A 144 -17.93 -19.32 -18.77
N PHE A 145 -18.58 -20.45 -19.00
CA PHE A 145 -19.98 -20.50 -19.45
C PHE A 145 -20.83 -21.28 -18.45
N ASP A 146 -22.05 -20.82 -18.25
CA ASP A 146 -23.05 -21.53 -17.43
C ASP A 146 -23.74 -22.67 -18.23
N ASN A 147 -24.67 -23.38 -17.58
CA ASN A 147 -25.44 -24.46 -18.19
C ASN A 147 -26.33 -24.01 -19.36
N GLU A 148 -26.60 -22.72 -19.49
CA GLU A 148 -27.38 -22.11 -20.58
C GLU A 148 -26.46 -21.56 -21.68
N ASN A 149 -25.16 -21.82 -21.58
CA ASN A 149 -24.11 -21.35 -22.51
C ASN A 149 -23.92 -19.82 -22.49
N LYS A 150 -24.28 -19.16 -21.37
CA LYS A 150 -24.06 -17.74 -21.13
C LYS A 150 -22.69 -17.52 -20.49
N CYS A 151 -21.94 -16.54 -21.01
CA CYS A 151 -20.65 -16.21 -20.43
C CYS A 151 -20.78 -15.60 -19.04
N ILE A 152 -20.11 -16.20 -18.05
CA ILE A 152 -20.08 -15.81 -16.63
C ILE A 152 -18.69 -15.34 -16.19
N MET A 153 -17.87 -14.91 -17.15
CA MET A 153 -16.48 -14.51 -16.91
C MET A 153 -16.36 -13.52 -15.75
N PHE A 154 -17.15 -12.43 -15.73
CA PHE A 154 -17.02 -11.43 -14.68
C PHE A 154 -17.47 -11.92 -13.31
N ASP A 155 -18.37 -12.88 -13.21
CA ASP A 155 -18.75 -13.49 -11.93
C ASP A 155 -17.53 -14.25 -11.36
N LYS A 156 -16.85 -15.01 -12.20
CA LYS A 156 -15.62 -15.73 -11.82
C LYS A 156 -14.46 -14.78 -11.47
N VAL A 157 -14.29 -13.73 -12.25
CA VAL A 157 -13.28 -12.69 -11.98
C VAL A 157 -13.57 -11.95 -10.67
N ASN A 158 -14.83 -11.66 -10.36
CA ASN A 158 -15.21 -11.03 -9.09
C ASN A 158 -14.93 -11.94 -7.87
N GLU A 159 -15.13 -13.25 -8.01
CA GLU A 159 -14.75 -14.22 -6.98
C GLU A 159 -13.23 -14.24 -6.76
N TRP A 160 -12.46 -14.20 -7.84
CA TRP A 160 -10.99 -14.13 -7.77
C TRP A 160 -10.51 -12.80 -7.17
N LEU A 161 -11.11 -11.66 -7.52
CA LEU A 161 -10.74 -10.35 -6.97
C LEU A 161 -10.88 -10.28 -5.45
N LYS A 162 -11.85 -11.00 -4.88
CA LYS A 162 -11.98 -11.09 -3.41
C LYS A 162 -10.77 -11.77 -2.77
N LYS A 163 -10.08 -12.63 -3.51
CA LYS A 163 -8.86 -13.30 -3.08
C LYS A 163 -7.58 -12.53 -3.41
N THR A 164 -7.67 -11.49 -4.27
CA THR A 164 -6.53 -10.67 -4.71
C THR A 164 -6.71 -9.18 -4.39
N PRO A 165 -6.74 -8.80 -3.10
CA PRO A 165 -7.06 -7.45 -2.66
C PRO A 165 -6.13 -6.37 -3.23
N SER A 166 -4.86 -6.70 -3.54
CA SER A 166 -3.92 -5.76 -4.14
C SER A 166 -4.35 -5.30 -5.55
N ILE A 167 -4.82 -6.24 -6.38
CA ILE A 167 -5.33 -5.91 -7.73
C ILE A 167 -6.60 -5.08 -7.62
N TYR A 168 -7.53 -5.50 -6.74
CA TYR A 168 -8.78 -4.78 -6.49
C TYR A 168 -8.53 -3.31 -6.11
N VAL A 169 -7.66 -3.06 -5.13
CA VAL A 169 -7.34 -1.71 -4.66
C VAL A 169 -6.71 -0.86 -5.76
N ILE A 170 -5.73 -1.41 -6.48
CA ILE A 170 -5.03 -0.67 -7.54
C ILE A 170 -5.95 -0.34 -8.72
N GLN A 171 -6.81 -1.25 -9.14
CA GLN A 171 -7.74 -0.98 -10.24
C GLN A 171 -8.77 0.10 -9.87
N LYS A 172 -9.36 0.05 -8.67
CA LYS A 172 -10.25 1.12 -8.20
C LYS A 172 -9.54 2.48 -8.13
N TRP A 173 -8.34 2.50 -7.58
CA TRP A 173 -7.58 3.73 -7.44
C TRP A 173 -7.15 4.30 -8.81
N LYS A 174 -6.70 3.43 -9.74
CA LYS A 174 -6.30 3.80 -11.10
C LYS A 174 -7.44 4.54 -11.84
N THR A 175 -8.66 4.03 -11.74
CA THR A 175 -9.85 4.68 -12.33
C THR A 175 -10.07 6.07 -11.74
N ALA A 176 -10.09 6.21 -10.42
CA ALA A 176 -10.29 7.51 -9.75
C ALA A 176 -9.19 8.53 -10.09
N TYR A 177 -7.95 8.06 -10.24
CA TYR A 177 -6.82 8.90 -10.63
C TYR A 177 -6.94 9.40 -12.07
N LEU A 178 -7.30 8.52 -13.01
CA LEU A 178 -7.51 8.90 -14.42
C LEU A 178 -8.65 9.90 -14.58
N ASP A 179 -9.75 9.71 -13.85
CA ASP A 179 -10.89 10.65 -13.86
C ASP A 179 -10.47 12.02 -13.31
N ALA A 180 -9.66 12.06 -12.26
CA ALA A 180 -9.15 13.31 -11.69
C ALA A 180 -8.23 14.06 -12.65
N ILE A 181 -7.33 13.35 -13.35
CA ILE A 181 -6.46 13.94 -14.39
C ILE A 181 -7.28 14.49 -15.55
N ASN A 182 -8.25 13.71 -16.04
CA ASN A 182 -9.11 14.14 -17.12
C ASN A 182 -9.92 15.39 -16.73
N GLY A 183 -10.51 15.41 -15.53
CA GLY A 183 -11.24 16.57 -15.01
C GLY A 183 -10.36 17.81 -14.93
N MET A 184 -9.13 17.67 -14.43
CA MET A 184 -8.16 18.78 -14.40
C MET A 184 -7.82 19.27 -15.82
N ALA A 185 -7.53 18.34 -16.74
CA ALA A 185 -7.15 18.70 -18.11
C ALA A 185 -8.27 19.45 -18.84
N LEU A 186 -9.54 19.03 -18.64
CA LEU A 186 -10.71 19.71 -19.20
C LEU A 186 -10.86 21.13 -18.65
N ASP A 187 -10.72 21.32 -17.34
CA ASP A 187 -10.82 22.65 -16.73
C ASP A 187 -9.71 23.59 -17.19
N MET A 188 -8.47 23.10 -17.22
CA MET A 188 -7.33 23.90 -17.69
C MET A 188 -7.49 24.27 -19.17
N ARG A 189 -7.95 23.32 -20.00
CA ARG A 189 -8.25 23.58 -21.42
C ARG A 189 -9.39 24.59 -21.61
N ALA A 190 -10.42 24.51 -20.78
CA ALA A 190 -11.54 25.45 -20.81
C ALA A 190 -11.09 26.86 -20.42
N ALA A 191 -10.14 27.01 -19.51
CA ALA A 191 -9.55 28.30 -19.18
C ALA A 191 -8.69 28.86 -20.34
N SER A 192 -7.85 28.05 -20.95
CA SER A 192 -7.07 28.37 -22.15
C SER A 192 -6.48 27.10 -22.77
N PRO A 193 -6.62 26.89 -24.08
CA PRO A 193 -5.91 25.81 -24.78
C PRO A 193 -4.38 25.98 -24.73
N PHE A 194 -3.88 27.19 -24.44
CA PHE A 194 -2.46 27.52 -24.32
C PHE A 194 -1.97 27.57 -22.88
N TRP A 195 -2.72 27.01 -21.92
CA TRP A 195 -2.35 27.03 -20.51
C TRP A 195 -0.91 26.52 -20.22
N PRO A 196 -0.38 25.47 -20.92
CA PRO A 196 0.99 25.03 -20.67
C PRO A 196 2.02 26.08 -21.05
N ASN A 197 1.80 26.80 -22.20
CA ASN A 197 2.69 27.86 -22.66
C ASN A 197 2.69 29.06 -21.69
N LEU A 198 1.52 29.41 -21.16
CA LEU A 198 1.39 30.51 -20.21
C LEU A 198 2.16 30.19 -18.92
N LEU A 199 1.99 28.99 -18.35
CA LEU A 199 2.73 28.56 -17.17
C LEU A 199 4.22 28.41 -17.46
N TRP A 200 4.60 27.86 -18.60
CA TRP A 200 6.01 27.75 -19.00
C TRP A 200 6.72 29.10 -18.99
N ASN A 201 6.09 30.10 -19.57
CA ASN A 201 6.65 31.45 -19.62
C ASN A 201 6.74 32.09 -18.22
N CYS A 202 5.72 31.89 -17.36
CA CYS A 202 5.74 32.38 -16.00
C CYS A 202 6.88 31.75 -15.20
N TYR A 203 7.02 30.42 -15.25
CA TYR A 203 8.06 29.70 -14.49
C TYR A 203 9.47 29.99 -15.04
N THR A 204 9.61 30.14 -16.36
CA THR A 204 10.88 30.56 -16.96
C THR A 204 11.29 31.95 -16.46
N SER A 205 10.34 32.89 -16.39
CA SER A 205 10.62 34.26 -15.92
C SER A 205 10.94 34.29 -14.42
N ASP A 206 10.40 33.36 -13.62
CA ASP A 206 10.72 33.18 -12.19
C ASP A 206 12.06 32.45 -11.96
N GLY A 207 12.69 31.95 -13.04
CA GLY A 207 13.99 31.28 -12.98
C GLY A 207 13.97 29.88 -12.39
N VAL A 208 12.81 29.21 -12.38
CA VAL A 208 12.64 27.82 -11.97
C VAL A 208 12.55 26.90 -13.19
N ASN A 209 12.69 25.60 -12.98
CA ASN A 209 12.51 24.62 -14.06
C ASN A 209 11.00 24.46 -14.40
N PRO A 210 10.54 24.94 -15.55
CA PRO A 210 9.12 24.89 -15.89
C PRO A 210 8.54 23.48 -15.96
N SER A 211 9.33 22.49 -16.40
CA SER A 211 8.88 21.11 -16.50
C SER A 211 8.54 20.53 -15.10
N GLU A 212 9.37 20.80 -14.10
CA GLU A 212 9.16 20.33 -12.73
C GLU A 212 7.95 21.01 -12.09
N GLU A 213 7.83 22.33 -12.27
CA GLU A 213 6.74 23.10 -11.69
C GLU A 213 5.38 22.73 -12.31
N ILE A 214 5.31 22.58 -13.64
CA ILE A 214 4.09 22.11 -14.31
C ILE A 214 3.74 20.69 -13.85
N SER A 215 4.72 19.80 -13.74
CA SER A 215 4.49 18.44 -13.24
C SER A 215 3.98 18.43 -11.81
N SER A 216 4.55 19.27 -10.95
CA SER A 216 4.12 19.43 -9.55
C SER A 216 2.69 19.95 -9.46
N LEU A 217 2.35 20.97 -10.24
CA LEU A 217 1.00 21.54 -10.32
C LEU A 217 -0.02 20.50 -10.78
N ILE A 218 0.28 19.73 -11.83
CA ILE A 218 -0.59 18.67 -12.34
C ILE A 218 -0.85 17.64 -11.25
N ASN A 219 0.20 17.15 -10.59
CA ASN A 219 0.08 16.14 -9.55
C ASN A 219 -0.74 16.64 -8.34
N GLN A 220 -0.47 17.85 -7.84
CA GLN A 220 -1.20 18.42 -6.71
C GLN A 220 -2.68 18.66 -7.05
N ASN A 221 -2.96 19.16 -8.25
CA ASN A 221 -4.32 19.42 -8.72
C ASN A 221 -5.10 18.10 -8.88
N ALA A 222 -4.49 17.08 -9.51
CA ALA A 222 -5.10 15.76 -9.66
C ALA A 222 -5.38 15.12 -8.29
N LEU A 223 -4.41 15.11 -7.37
CA LEU A 223 -4.58 14.57 -6.01
C LEU A 223 -5.72 15.28 -5.24
N SER A 224 -5.87 16.60 -5.42
CA SER A 224 -6.94 17.38 -4.77
C SER A 224 -8.33 17.04 -5.32
N ARG A 225 -8.42 16.48 -6.52
CA ARG A 225 -9.68 16.10 -7.19
C ARG A 225 -10.08 14.65 -6.93
N ILE A 226 -9.16 13.80 -6.52
CA ILE A 226 -9.49 12.40 -6.21
C ILE A 226 -10.46 12.36 -5.04
N GLN A 227 -11.68 11.91 -5.31
CA GLN A 227 -12.64 11.61 -4.26
C GLN A 227 -12.17 10.41 -3.46
N PRO A 228 -12.48 10.34 -2.15
CA PRO A 228 -12.14 9.19 -1.33
C PRO A 228 -12.67 7.90 -1.95
N VAL A 229 -11.77 7.01 -2.37
CA VAL A 229 -12.14 5.72 -2.96
C VAL A 229 -12.73 4.84 -1.86
N LYS A 230 -13.97 4.41 -2.05
CA LYS A 230 -14.61 3.46 -1.14
C LYS A 230 -14.22 2.04 -1.52
N PHE A 231 -13.54 1.36 -0.62
CA PHE A 231 -13.22 -0.05 -0.77
C PHE A 231 -14.26 -0.91 -0.07
N ASP A 232 -14.49 -2.10 -0.62
CA ASP A 232 -15.37 -3.09 -0.01
C ASP A 232 -14.68 -3.69 1.22
N LYS A 233 -15.36 -3.57 2.37
CA LYS A 233 -14.86 -4.10 3.63
C LYS A 233 -14.71 -5.62 3.58
N GLU A 234 -15.61 -6.33 2.90
CA GLU A 234 -15.57 -7.80 2.81
C GLU A 234 -14.29 -8.27 2.10
N VAL A 235 -13.84 -7.53 1.08
CA VAL A 235 -12.60 -7.84 0.35
C VAL A 235 -11.34 -7.58 1.18
N LEU A 236 -11.35 -6.51 2.01
CA LEU A 236 -10.14 -6.05 2.70
C LEU A 236 -10.04 -6.47 4.17
N SER A 237 -11.12 -7.00 4.78
CA SER A 237 -11.13 -7.37 6.19
C SER A 237 -10.76 -8.84 6.45
N GLU A 238 -10.43 -9.59 5.43
CA GLU A 238 -9.97 -10.97 5.59
C GLU A 238 -8.65 -10.98 6.40
N ILE A 239 -8.66 -11.75 7.49
CA ILE A 239 -7.45 -11.90 8.32
C ILE A 239 -6.47 -12.79 7.55
N VAL A 240 -5.33 -12.23 7.23
CA VAL A 240 -4.24 -12.97 6.60
C VAL A 240 -3.45 -13.67 7.71
N ASP A 241 -3.49 -14.99 7.74
CA ASP A 241 -2.82 -15.85 8.75
C ASP A 241 -1.31 -16.00 8.51
N ASP A 242 -0.69 -15.10 7.80
CA ASP A 242 0.75 -15.12 7.57
C ASP A 242 1.52 -14.66 8.80
N ASP A 243 2.78 -15.05 8.85
CA ASP A 243 3.81 -14.56 9.82
C ASP A 243 4.02 -13.05 9.60
N ASN A 244 2.97 -12.32 9.95
CA ASN A 244 2.60 -10.98 9.49
C ASN A 244 3.59 -9.88 9.89
N ASN A 245 4.49 -10.15 10.84
CA ASN A 245 5.38 -9.11 11.36
C ASN A 245 6.42 -8.64 10.33
N SER A 246 6.94 -9.56 9.52
CA SER A 246 7.92 -9.23 8.48
C SER A 246 7.27 -8.51 7.30
N ALA A 247 6.14 -9.01 6.83
CA ALA A 247 5.37 -8.39 5.75
C ALA A 247 4.86 -7.00 6.16
N LEU A 248 4.28 -6.88 7.35
CA LEU A 248 3.81 -5.60 7.89
C LEU A 248 4.95 -4.59 8.01
N LYS A 249 6.12 -5.00 8.51
CA LYS A 249 7.30 -4.14 8.59
C LYS A 249 7.73 -3.62 7.21
N ASN A 250 7.73 -4.48 6.19
CA ASN A 250 8.06 -4.11 4.83
C ASN A 250 7.05 -3.14 4.22
N VAL A 251 5.76 -3.33 4.48
CA VAL A 251 4.69 -2.43 4.02
C VAL A 251 4.83 -1.06 4.69
N LEU A 252 5.02 -1.02 6.02
CA LEU A 252 5.23 0.22 6.77
C LEU A 252 6.48 0.98 6.30
N GLU A 253 7.56 0.26 5.98
CA GLU A 253 8.75 0.89 5.40
C GLU A 253 8.43 1.56 4.06
N ARG A 254 7.73 0.87 3.16
CA ARG A 254 7.34 1.43 1.85
C ARG A 254 6.35 2.59 1.95
N GLN A 255 5.55 2.62 3.00
CA GLN A 255 4.64 3.74 3.28
C GLN A 255 5.40 5.02 3.64
N CYS A 256 6.52 4.92 4.36
CA CYS A 256 7.23 6.07 4.87
C CYS A 256 8.50 6.43 4.10
N PHE A 257 9.09 5.48 3.37
CA PHE A 257 10.42 5.64 2.78
C PHE A 257 10.48 5.11 1.35
N LEU A 258 11.02 5.94 0.46
CA LEU A 258 11.30 5.59 -0.93
C LEU A 258 12.81 5.44 -1.13
N LYS A 259 13.24 4.28 -1.61
CA LYS A 259 14.67 3.95 -1.83
C LYS A 259 15.29 4.77 -2.96
N LYS A 260 16.60 4.94 -2.92
CA LYS A 260 17.38 5.74 -3.86
C LYS A 260 17.16 5.36 -5.33
N ASP A 261 17.07 4.08 -5.64
CA ASP A 261 16.87 3.54 -6.99
C ASP A 261 15.55 3.97 -7.64
N LYS A 262 14.58 4.45 -6.84
CA LYS A 262 13.28 4.97 -7.28
C LYS A 262 13.23 6.51 -7.35
N LEU A 263 14.33 7.17 -7.02
CA LEU A 263 14.38 8.64 -6.95
C LEU A 263 15.11 9.25 -8.13
N GLN A 264 14.68 10.45 -8.50
CA GLN A 264 15.46 11.30 -9.41
C GLN A 264 16.75 11.80 -8.74
N ASN A 265 17.71 12.26 -9.54
CA ASN A 265 19.01 12.70 -9.03
C ASN A 265 18.96 13.99 -8.21
N GLN A 266 17.90 14.77 -8.34
CA GLN A 266 17.74 16.02 -7.63
C GLN A 266 17.46 15.79 -6.14
N SER A 267 18.13 16.56 -5.27
CA SER A 267 17.85 16.56 -3.85
C SER A 267 16.60 17.36 -3.51
N THR A 268 15.85 16.91 -2.51
CA THR A 268 14.72 17.69 -1.96
C THR A 268 14.53 17.39 -0.47
N THR A 269 13.58 18.07 0.14
CA THR A 269 13.18 17.84 1.54
C THR A 269 12.84 16.37 1.77
N GLY A 270 13.35 15.81 2.87
CA GLY A 270 13.11 14.42 3.22
C GLY A 270 14.18 13.44 2.74
N ASP A 271 15.13 13.86 1.92
CA ASP A 271 16.23 12.99 1.52
C ASP A 271 17.05 12.58 2.74
N ILE A 272 17.30 11.26 2.85
CA ILE A 272 18.10 10.66 3.91
C ILE A 272 19.46 10.23 3.35
N TYR A 273 20.49 10.58 4.08
CA TYR A 273 21.89 10.25 3.79
C TYR A 273 22.45 9.38 4.90
N GLN A 274 23.24 8.39 4.56
CA GLN A 274 23.90 7.51 5.51
C GLN A 274 25.42 7.67 5.38
N LYS A 275 26.07 8.16 6.44
CA LYS A 275 27.53 8.34 6.50
C LYS A 275 28.24 7.04 6.86
N ASP A 276 27.69 6.32 7.83
CA ASP A 276 28.19 5.05 8.33
C ASP A 276 27.03 4.19 8.89
N LYS A 277 27.34 3.02 9.45
CA LYS A 277 26.32 2.07 9.96
C LYS A 277 25.40 2.63 11.06
N ARG A 278 25.74 3.78 11.68
CA ARG A 278 25.01 4.36 12.81
C ARG A 278 24.56 5.79 12.57
N THR A 279 25.26 6.54 11.72
CA THR A 279 25.08 7.98 11.52
C THR A 279 24.32 8.25 10.23
N TYR A 280 23.22 8.98 10.38
CA TYR A 280 22.31 9.38 9.32
C TYR A 280 22.15 10.89 9.31
N PHE A 281 21.70 11.42 8.18
CA PHE A 281 21.34 12.82 8.03
C PHE A 281 20.02 12.92 7.27
N LEU A 282 19.20 13.90 7.63
CA LEU A 282 17.92 14.17 6.98
C LEU A 282 17.91 15.60 6.47
N ASN A 283 17.62 15.78 5.18
CA ASN A 283 17.47 17.11 4.59
C ASN A 283 16.13 17.72 4.99
N VAL A 284 16.18 18.86 5.66
CA VAL A 284 15.01 19.64 6.08
C VAL A 284 14.89 20.98 5.35
N ARG A 285 15.74 21.23 4.33
CA ARG A 285 15.63 22.41 3.47
C ARG A 285 14.26 22.42 2.80
N PRO A 286 13.52 23.53 2.77
CA PRO A 286 12.24 23.61 2.07
C PRO A 286 12.36 23.15 0.61
N ALA A 287 11.34 22.46 0.10
CA ALA A 287 11.39 21.88 -1.24
C ALA A 287 11.56 22.95 -2.34
N CYS A 288 10.93 24.12 -2.18
CA CYS A 288 11.10 25.26 -3.08
C CYS A 288 12.54 25.79 -3.15
N ASP A 289 13.31 25.63 -2.06
CA ASP A 289 14.70 26.07 -1.98
C ASP A 289 15.68 24.99 -2.46
N CYS A 290 15.22 23.73 -2.58
CA CYS A 290 15.98 22.63 -3.14
C CYS A 290 16.02 22.65 -4.68
N VAL A 291 15.18 23.47 -5.31
CA VAL A 291 15.22 23.69 -6.76
C VAL A 291 16.54 24.39 -7.08
N ASP A 292 17.32 23.79 -8.00
CA ASP A 292 18.59 24.35 -8.41
C ASP A 292 18.37 25.69 -9.17
N ARG A 293 18.63 26.77 -8.47
CA ARG A 293 18.65 28.12 -9.03
C ARG A 293 20.08 28.63 -9.02
N LYS A 294 20.70 28.75 -10.18
CA LYS A 294 22.04 29.33 -10.35
C LYS A 294 23.18 28.56 -9.62
N GLY A 295 23.06 27.25 -9.49
CA GLY A 295 24.11 26.41 -8.89
C GLY A 295 24.11 26.38 -7.36
N ASP A 296 23.06 26.85 -6.67
CA ASP A 296 22.91 26.69 -5.21
C ASP A 296 22.31 25.31 -4.87
N SER A 297 23.18 24.31 -4.80
CA SER A 297 22.82 22.93 -4.50
C SER A 297 22.98 22.55 -3.03
N LYS A 298 22.88 23.49 -2.09
CA LYS A 298 23.03 23.21 -0.66
C LYS A 298 21.90 22.39 -0.09
N VAL A 299 22.21 21.57 0.91
CA VAL A 299 21.24 20.80 1.71
C VAL A 299 21.40 21.14 3.19
N TYR A 300 20.27 21.15 3.93
CA TYR A 300 20.22 21.42 5.36
C TYR A 300 20.02 20.11 6.09
N LEU A 301 21.07 19.58 6.67
CA LEU A 301 21.13 18.24 7.21
C LEU A 301 21.02 18.25 8.73
N ILE A 302 19.98 17.64 9.28
CA ILE A 302 19.92 17.34 10.71
C ILE A 302 20.52 15.95 10.93
N ARG A 303 21.46 15.88 11.89
CA ARG A 303 22.10 14.62 12.24
C ARG A 303 21.17 13.68 12.97
N GLY A 304 21.26 12.41 12.64
CA GLY A 304 20.55 11.32 13.29
C GLY A 304 21.41 10.13 13.59
N GLU A 305 20.91 9.26 14.44
CA GLU A 305 21.55 8.01 14.79
C GLU A 305 20.53 6.86 14.81
N LYS A 306 21.01 5.65 14.48
CA LYS A 306 20.21 4.43 14.58
C LYS A 306 19.77 4.21 16.02
N LEU A 307 18.48 3.98 16.21
CA LEU A 307 17.90 3.66 17.50
C LEU A 307 18.18 2.20 17.87
N SER A 308 18.82 1.97 19.02
CA SER A 308 19.08 0.61 19.50
C SER A 308 17.79 -0.09 19.92
N SER A 309 17.78 -1.44 19.91
CA SER A 309 16.60 -2.24 20.28
C SER A 309 16.11 -1.93 21.70
N ASN A 310 17.02 -1.75 22.65
CA ASN A 310 16.66 -1.37 24.02
C ASN A 310 15.99 0.00 24.10
N ASN A 311 16.50 0.97 23.33
CA ASN A 311 15.88 2.30 23.25
C ASN A 311 14.54 2.28 22.53
N GLN A 312 14.34 1.39 21.55
CA GLN A 312 13.04 1.21 20.90
C GLN A 312 11.99 0.75 21.93
N GLN A 313 12.30 -0.26 22.73
CA GLN A 313 11.38 -0.77 23.77
C GLN A 313 11.08 0.29 24.83
N ASN A 314 12.09 1.01 25.32
CA ASN A 314 11.93 2.01 26.38
C ASN A 314 11.18 3.27 25.93
N LEU A 315 11.34 3.66 24.67
CA LEU A 315 10.73 4.87 24.13
C LEU A 315 9.38 4.62 23.47
N PHE A 316 9.04 3.37 23.15
CA PHE A 316 7.77 3.08 22.49
C PHE A 316 6.62 3.07 23.49
N ASP A 317 5.61 3.88 23.23
CA ASP A 317 4.37 3.89 24.01
C ASP A 317 3.37 2.92 23.37
N ILE A 318 3.22 1.77 24.01
CA ILE A 318 2.34 0.69 23.52
C ILE A 318 0.88 1.14 23.45
N LYS A 319 0.45 2.01 24.38
CA LYS A 319 -0.94 2.47 24.44
C LYS A 319 -1.34 3.31 23.24
N TYR A 320 -0.42 4.15 22.77
CA TYR A 320 -0.67 5.07 21.68
C TYR A 320 -0.01 4.65 20.36
N GLY A 321 0.82 3.59 20.36
CA GLY A 321 1.52 3.12 19.17
C GLY A 321 2.55 4.12 18.61
N ILE A 322 3.14 4.96 19.45
CA ILE A 322 4.07 6.02 19.06
C ILE A 322 5.33 6.01 19.92
N PHE A 323 6.40 6.59 19.42
CA PHE A 323 7.59 6.84 20.23
C PHE A 323 7.43 8.10 21.10
N LYS A 324 7.85 8.01 22.37
CA LYS A 324 7.99 9.16 23.27
C LYS A 324 9.14 10.02 22.80
N GLU A 325 8.85 11.19 22.32
CA GLU A 325 9.84 12.11 21.76
C GLU A 325 9.93 13.38 22.59
N GLN A 326 11.15 13.84 22.81
CA GLN A 326 11.39 15.17 23.38
C GLN A 326 11.17 16.25 22.30
N HIS A 327 11.07 17.50 22.72
CA HIS A 327 10.85 18.64 21.83
C HIS A 327 12.01 18.91 20.84
N ASN A 328 13.23 18.44 21.16
CA ASN A 328 14.46 18.68 20.41
C ASN A 328 14.87 17.52 19.48
N LEU A 329 14.03 16.51 19.33
CA LEU A 329 14.28 15.35 18.49
C LEU A 329 13.01 14.76 17.88
N VAL A 330 13.20 13.96 16.85
CA VAL A 330 12.15 13.17 16.22
C VAL A 330 12.68 11.78 15.91
N ILE A 331 11.80 10.77 16.03
CA ILE A 331 12.09 9.38 15.64
C ILE A 331 11.29 9.06 14.39
N VAL A 332 11.95 8.57 13.36
CA VAL A 332 11.33 8.15 12.10
C VAL A 332 11.72 6.74 11.74
N GLY A 333 10.90 6.08 10.95
CA GLY A 333 11.15 4.74 10.44
C GLY A 333 9.87 3.90 10.36
N PRO A 334 10.02 2.66 9.90
CA PRO A 334 11.29 2.02 9.53
C PRO A 334 11.91 2.58 8.25
N VAL A 335 13.23 2.72 8.22
CA VAL A 335 14.06 3.09 7.07
C VAL A 335 15.12 2.02 6.94
N GLU A 336 15.13 1.25 5.85
CA GLU A 336 15.98 0.06 5.69
C GLU A 336 15.95 -0.85 6.95
N GLY A 337 14.74 -1.05 7.46
CA GLY A 337 14.47 -1.90 8.61
C GLY A 337 14.87 -1.34 9.97
N VAL A 338 15.32 -0.08 10.07
CA VAL A 338 15.72 0.56 11.33
C VAL A 338 14.93 1.82 11.63
N PHE A 339 14.81 2.16 12.92
CA PHE A 339 14.34 3.46 13.35
C PHE A 339 15.52 4.40 13.59
N ILE A 340 15.36 5.67 13.20
CA ILE A 340 16.41 6.68 13.28
C ILE A 340 15.89 7.83 14.14
N ARG A 341 16.73 8.25 15.09
CA ARG A 341 16.48 9.41 15.95
C ARG A 341 17.27 10.60 15.42
N PHE A 342 16.60 11.65 14.96
CA PHE A 342 17.22 12.90 14.47
C PHE A 342 17.18 13.97 15.54
N PHE A 343 18.29 14.72 15.68
CA PHE A 343 18.49 15.77 16.69
C PHE A 343 18.42 17.15 16.03
N PHE A 344 17.43 17.95 16.35
CA PHE A 344 17.20 19.25 15.72
C PHE A 344 18.30 20.28 15.97
N ARG A 345 19.06 20.13 17.07
CA ARG A 345 20.17 21.02 17.39
C ARG A 345 21.42 20.77 16.53
N ASP A 346 21.55 19.56 15.99
CA ASP A 346 22.75 19.10 15.29
C ASP A 346 22.51 19.24 13.77
N MET A 347 22.52 20.50 13.30
CA MET A 347 22.30 20.84 11.89
C MET A 347 23.57 21.31 11.24
N GLU A 348 23.81 20.86 9.99
CA GLU A 348 24.88 21.34 9.12
C GLU A 348 24.35 21.71 7.73
N ILE A 349 25.00 22.65 7.09
CA ILE A 349 24.70 23.07 5.72
C ILE A 349 25.90 22.67 4.85
N VAL A 350 25.63 21.83 3.87
CA VAL A 350 26.68 21.28 2.99
C VAL A 350 26.23 21.34 1.53
N ASP A 351 27.18 21.35 0.61
CA ASP A 351 26.88 21.23 -0.81
C ASP A 351 26.42 19.79 -1.13
N TYR A 352 25.36 19.67 -1.91
CA TYR A 352 24.78 18.37 -2.28
C TYR A 352 25.78 17.44 -2.92
N GLU A 353 26.66 17.97 -3.77
CA GLU A 353 27.72 17.21 -4.45
C GLU A 353 28.61 16.42 -3.48
N ASN A 354 28.84 16.95 -2.27
CA ASN A 354 29.68 16.30 -1.25
C ASN A 354 28.98 15.11 -0.58
N VAL A 355 27.64 15.03 -0.66
CA VAL A 355 26.86 14.01 0.06
C VAL A 355 25.98 13.15 -0.84
N LYS A 356 25.84 13.47 -2.14
CA LYS A 356 24.95 12.77 -3.07
C LYS A 356 25.12 11.25 -3.12
N ASN A 357 26.36 10.77 -2.96
CA ASN A 357 26.67 9.34 -2.97
C ASN A 357 26.21 8.62 -1.68
N GLN A 358 26.04 9.36 -0.59
CA GLN A 358 25.57 8.85 0.70
C GLN A 358 24.05 8.80 0.79
N ARG A 359 23.32 9.36 -0.19
CA ARG A 359 21.86 9.33 -0.23
C ARG A 359 21.36 7.91 -0.37
N ILE A 360 20.51 7.47 0.56
CA ILE A 360 19.91 6.14 0.57
C ILE A 360 18.44 6.13 0.12
N GLY A 361 17.76 7.27 0.25
CA GLY A 361 16.36 7.38 -0.13
C GLY A 361 15.73 8.66 0.40
N ARG A 362 14.39 8.67 0.47
CA ARG A 362 13.58 9.83 0.87
C ARG A 362 12.45 9.43 1.80
N LEU A 363 12.31 10.17 2.87
CA LEU A 363 11.15 10.12 3.77
C LEU A 363 9.96 10.79 3.08
N LEU A 364 8.85 10.08 2.97
CA LEU A 364 7.65 10.52 2.26
C LEU A 364 6.70 11.34 3.16
N PRO A 365 5.85 12.21 2.60
CA PRO A 365 4.69 12.74 3.32
C PRO A 365 3.73 11.60 3.74
N PRO A 366 3.05 11.71 4.91
CA PRO A 366 3.09 12.82 5.86
C PRO A 366 4.27 12.79 6.83
N PHE A 367 5.14 11.79 6.78
CA PHE A 367 6.24 11.60 7.75
C PHE A 367 7.22 12.77 7.75
N ILE A 368 7.70 13.18 6.57
CA ILE A 368 8.58 14.35 6.46
C ILE A 368 7.88 15.64 6.88
N THR A 369 6.58 15.80 6.58
CA THR A 369 5.80 16.96 7.00
C THR A 369 5.78 17.07 8.52
N ARG A 370 5.59 15.95 9.24
CA ARG A 370 5.66 15.91 10.71
C ARG A 370 7.03 16.36 11.22
N VAL A 371 8.11 15.90 10.57
CA VAL A 371 9.49 16.29 10.95
C VAL A 371 9.69 17.80 10.80
N THR A 372 9.34 18.35 9.63
CA THR A 372 9.53 19.78 9.34
C THR A 372 8.67 20.68 10.25
N GLN A 373 7.45 20.27 10.58
CA GLN A 373 6.60 20.97 11.56
C GLN A 373 7.25 20.97 12.96
N LYS A 374 7.73 19.80 13.44
CA LYS A 374 8.43 19.74 14.74
C LYS A 374 9.72 20.55 14.74
N TYR A 375 10.47 20.52 13.64
CA TYR A 375 11.66 21.35 13.49
C TYR A 375 11.32 22.83 13.52
N GLY A 376 10.28 23.28 12.84
CA GLY A 376 9.80 24.65 12.90
C GLY A 376 9.45 25.08 14.31
N LEU A 377 8.69 24.27 15.04
CA LEU A 377 8.39 24.54 16.46
C LEU A 377 9.66 24.59 17.33
N TYR A 378 10.65 23.75 17.04
CA TYR A 378 11.91 23.75 17.76
C TYR A 378 12.70 25.06 17.57
N ILE A 379 12.84 25.57 16.35
CA ILE A 379 13.61 26.78 16.06
C ILE A 379 12.92 28.05 16.55
N HIS A 380 11.57 28.06 16.63
CA HIS A 380 10.80 29.20 17.12
C HIS A 380 10.61 29.23 18.64
N ARG A 381 11.10 28.22 19.38
CA ARG A 381 10.97 28.18 20.84
C ARG A 381 11.80 29.29 21.48
N GLN A 382 11.18 29.94 22.46
CA GLN A 382 11.90 30.84 23.35
C GLN A 382 12.43 30.07 24.56
N GLY A 383 13.74 30.15 24.81
CA GLY A 383 14.33 29.63 26.03
C GLY A 383 13.94 30.49 27.22
N LEU A 384 13.30 29.92 28.22
CA LEU A 384 13.09 30.59 29.49
C LEU A 384 14.24 30.30 30.43
N PRO A 385 14.63 31.27 31.28
CA PRO A 385 15.58 31.02 32.36
C PRO A 385 15.07 29.88 33.26
N ARG A 386 16.00 29.07 33.76
CA ARG A 386 15.63 28.08 34.76
C ARG A 386 15.21 28.78 36.04
N ILE A 387 14.10 28.39 36.59
CA ILE A 387 13.70 28.81 37.93
C ILE A 387 14.65 28.09 38.90
N PRO A 388 15.40 28.83 39.75
CA PRO A 388 16.21 28.23 40.79
C PRO A 388 15.37 27.31 41.68
N LYS A 389 15.89 26.16 42.05
CA LYS A 389 15.14 25.21 42.90
C LYS A 389 14.74 25.85 44.24
N GLU A 390 15.58 26.72 44.75
CA GLU A 390 15.38 27.44 46.00
C GLU A 390 14.10 28.29 45.99
N ILE A 391 13.74 28.90 44.84
CA ILE A 391 12.51 29.68 44.70
C ILE A 391 11.28 28.77 44.78
N VAL A 392 11.33 27.57 44.21
CA VAL A 392 10.21 26.64 44.24
C VAL A 392 10.09 25.96 45.61
N LEU A 393 11.24 25.65 46.24
CA LEU A 393 11.25 24.99 47.53
C LEU A 393 10.99 25.94 48.72
N HIS A 394 11.21 27.26 48.57
CA HIS A 394 10.85 28.24 49.58
C HIS A 394 9.35 28.59 49.62
N SER A 395 8.54 28.06 48.73
CA SER A 395 7.08 28.08 48.84
C SER A 395 6.53 26.97 49.74
N VAL A 396 7.38 26.04 50.17
CA VAL A 396 7.07 25.14 51.29
C VAL A 396 7.57 25.85 52.55
N PRO A 397 6.73 26.17 53.55
CA PRO A 397 7.16 26.83 54.76
C PRO A 397 8.28 25.97 55.40
N THR A 398 9.48 26.55 55.49
CA THR A 398 10.53 25.97 56.35
C THR A 398 10.02 26.05 57.77
N GLU A 399 9.82 24.88 58.39
CA GLU A 399 9.59 24.74 59.78
C GLU A 399 10.62 25.51 60.63
N GLY A 400 10.21 26.65 61.12
CA GLY A 400 10.87 27.40 62.15
C GLY A 400 9.81 27.74 63.17
N ASN A 401 9.74 26.89 64.17
CA ASN A 401 8.99 26.93 65.46
C ASN A 401 7.74 26.06 65.53
N GLU A 402 7.86 25.13 66.43
CA GLU A 402 6.84 24.38 67.07
C GLU A 402 5.53 25.17 67.33
N GLN A 403 4.54 24.97 66.46
CA GLN A 403 3.11 25.14 66.71
C GLN A 403 2.34 25.04 65.38
N ASP A 404 2.34 23.86 64.77
CA ASP A 404 1.30 23.48 63.80
C ASP A 404 1.33 21.97 63.59
N GLY A 405 0.96 21.25 64.67
CA GLY A 405 0.76 19.79 64.61
C GLY A 405 -0.50 19.36 63.88
N ASP A 406 -1.30 20.29 63.33
CA ASP A 406 -2.59 19.94 62.76
C ASP A 406 -2.62 19.95 61.21
N GLU A 407 -1.85 20.80 60.53
CA GLU A 407 -1.84 20.78 59.04
C GLU A 407 -1.07 19.59 58.44
N GLY A 408 0.00 19.13 59.12
CA GLY A 408 0.72 17.93 58.71
C GLY A 408 -0.11 16.66 58.85
N LYS A 409 -0.99 16.61 59.86
CA LYS A 409 -1.95 15.51 60.05
C LYS A 409 -3.06 15.58 59.00
N ALA A 410 -3.59 16.76 58.65
CA ALA A 410 -4.61 16.92 57.66
C ALA A 410 -4.11 16.50 56.23
N LEU A 411 -2.89 16.88 55.87
CA LEU A 411 -2.26 16.41 54.61
C LEU A 411 -1.97 14.92 54.57
N GLN A 412 -1.59 14.34 55.70
CA GLN A 412 -1.38 12.89 55.81
C GLN A 412 -2.71 12.12 55.78
N GLU A 413 -3.77 12.65 56.38
CA GLU A 413 -5.13 12.11 56.30
C GLU A 413 -5.68 12.19 54.86
N GLU A 414 -5.48 13.31 54.15
CA GLU A 414 -5.84 13.42 52.71
C GLU A 414 -5.06 12.44 51.82
N LEU A 415 -3.77 12.24 52.08
CA LEU A 415 -2.94 11.28 51.39
C LEU A 415 -3.39 9.85 51.65
N ASP A 416 -3.74 9.54 52.87
CA ASP A 416 -4.23 8.21 53.28
C ASP A 416 -5.64 7.97 52.72
N GLU A 417 -6.52 8.97 52.69
CA GLU A 417 -7.82 8.88 52.00
C GLU A 417 -7.64 8.68 50.50
N ALA A 418 -6.76 9.44 49.82
CA ALA A 418 -6.46 9.26 48.43
C ALA A 418 -5.92 7.86 48.10
N ASN A 419 -5.08 7.31 48.97
CA ASN A 419 -4.58 5.92 48.84
C ASN A 419 -5.67 4.88 49.01
N VAL A 420 -6.61 5.09 49.94
CA VAL A 420 -7.78 4.22 50.12
C VAL A 420 -8.69 4.23 48.91
N ILE A 421 -8.95 5.43 48.32
CA ILE A 421 -9.74 5.57 47.07
C ILE A 421 -9.05 4.88 45.91
N MET A 422 -7.72 5.05 45.76
CA MET A 422 -6.95 4.38 44.72
C MET A 422 -7.03 2.83 44.88
N GLN A 423 -6.99 2.34 46.07
CA GLN A 423 -7.09 0.91 46.33
C GLN A 423 -8.49 0.36 46.08
N GLN A 424 -9.54 1.14 46.38
CA GLN A 424 -10.92 0.79 46.04
C GLN A 424 -11.14 0.76 44.54
N LEU A 425 -10.69 1.78 43.78
CA LEU A 425 -10.75 1.82 42.32
C LEU A 425 -9.98 0.66 41.67
N SER A 426 -8.85 0.27 42.24
CA SER A 426 -8.09 -0.88 41.76
C SER A 426 -8.86 -2.18 41.96
N ASN A 427 -9.55 -2.34 43.10
CA ASN A 427 -10.37 -3.51 43.40
C ASN A 427 -11.60 -3.58 42.48
N GLU A 428 -12.30 -2.46 42.27
CA GLU A 428 -13.44 -2.38 41.33
C GLU A 428 -13.02 -2.71 39.92
N ASN A 429 -11.85 -2.24 39.46
CA ASN A 429 -11.32 -2.52 38.14
C ASN A 429 -11.00 -4.03 37.99
N ASN A 430 -10.50 -4.68 39.05
CA ASN A 430 -10.26 -6.12 39.06
C ASN A 430 -11.56 -6.93 39.06
N GLU A 431 -12.60 -6.48 39.76
CA GLU A 431 -13.92 -7.09 39.71
C GLU A 431 -14.59 -6.93 38.34
N LEU A 432 -14.48 -5.76 37.73
CA LEU A 432 -14.98 -5.51 36.34
C LEU A 432 -14.26 -6.40 35.32
N LYS A 433 -12.95 -6.57 35.43
CA LYS A 433 -12.18 -7.51 34.59
C LYS A 433 -12.65 -8.96 34.81
N ALA A 434 -12.94 -9.35 36.03
CA ALA A 434 -13.45 -10.68 36.34
C ALA A 434 -14.88 -10.89 35.78
N LYS A 435 -15.76 -9.88 35.87
CA LYS A 435 -17.10 -9.90 35.25
C LYS A 435 -17.02 -9.98 33.73
N MET A 436 -16.16 -9.18 33.07
CA MET A 436 -15.94 -9.25 31.64
C MET A 436 -15.47 -10.64 31.20
N LYS A 437 -14.53 -11.24 31.92
CA LYS A 437 -14.05 -12.60 31.63
C LYS A 437 -15.16 -13.65 31.77
N ARG A 438 -16.05 -13.52 32.77
CA ARG A 438 -17.23 -14.39 32.92
C ARG A 438 -18.23 -14.23 31.78
N MET A 439 -18.48 -12.97 31.32
CA MET A 439 -19.37 -12.70 30.19
C MET A 439 -18.81 -13.24 28.87
N MET A 440 -17.50 -13.07 28.61
CA MET A 440 -16.84 -13.66 27.45
C MET A 440 -16.91 -15.19 27.45
N ASN A 441 -16.69 -15.81 28.58
CA ASN A 441 -16.84 -17.28 28.72
C ASN A 441 -18.29 -17.75 28.51
N ALA A 442 -19.29 -16.99 29.01
CA ALA A 442 -20.69 -17.28 28.77
C ALA A 442 -21.07 -17.13 27.29
N GLN A 443 -20.58 -16.09 26.58
CA GLN A 443 -20.78 -15.92 25.14
C GLN A 443 -20.14 -17.06 24.33
N ASN A 444 -18.95 -17.52 24.71
CA ASN A 444 -18.32 -18.67 24.09
C ASN A 444 -19.10 -19.98 24.33
N CYS A 445 -19.65 -20.17 25.53
CA CYS A 445 -20.55 -21.29 25.80
C CYS A 445 -21.83 -21.22 24.97
N TYR A 446 -22.41 -20.03 24.79
CA TYR A 446 -23.62 -19.83 23.95
C TYR A 446 -23.34 -20.10 22.48
N ARG A 447 -22.17 -19.69 21.96
CA ARG A 447 -21.73 -20.04 20.60
C ARG A 447 -21.53 -21.54 20.41
N LEU A 448 -20.92 -22.23 21.38
CA LEU A 448 -20.74 -23.68 21.35
C LEU A 448 -22.06 -24.44 21.47
N TYR A 449 -23.04 -23.92 22.21
CA TYR A 449 -24.37 -24.50 22.33
C TYR A 449 -25.15 -24.36 21.02
N ASN A 450 -25.14 -23.19 20.36
CA ASN A 450 -25.78 -22.96 19.09
C ASN A 450 -25.12 -23.74 17.93
N CYS A 451 -23.81 -23.95 17.95
CA CYS A 451 -23.15 -24.86 17.00
C CYS A 451 -23.55 -26.33 17.18
N LYS A 452 -23.90 -26.77 18.41
CA LYS A 452 -24.38 -28.14 18.64
C LYS A 452 -25.86 -28.33 18.27
N VAL A 453 -26.67 -27.28 18.29
CA VAL A 453 -28.11 -27.36 17.96
C VAL A 453 -28.31 -27.33 16.43
N THR A 454 -27.37 -26.84 15.65
CA THR A 454 -27.43 -26.82 14.19
C THR A 454 -26.93 -28.11 13.50
N ILE A 455 -26.41 -29.08 14.27
CA ILE A 455 -25.96 -30.38 13.72
C ILE A 455 -26.84 -31.51 14.27
N SER A 456 -28.13 -31.49 14.01
CA SER A 456 -29.04 -32.65 13.93
C SER A 456 -30.48 -32.12 13.75
N PRO A 457 -31.24 -32.46 12.68
CA PRO A 457 -31.63 -33.83 12.43
C PRO A 457 -31.76 -34.20 10.92
N SER A 458 -30.89 -34.99 10.38
CA SER A 458 -31.18 -35.66 9.09
C SER A 458 -30.61 -37.07 8.95
N LEU A 459 -30.50 -37.80 10.07
CA LEU A 459 -30.10 -39.21 10.03
C LEU A 459 -30.93 -40.09 10.96
N LYS A 460 -32.28 -40.06 10.75
CA LYS A 460 -33.20 -41.10 11.22
C LYS A 460 -34.42 -41.19 10.31
N ARG A 461 -34.27 -41.86 9.15
CA ARG A 461 -35.36 -42.55 8.46
C ARG A 461 -34.82 -43.27 7.23
N ARG A 462 -34.30 -44.47 7.41
CA ARG A 462 -34.36 -45.59 6.47
C ARG A 462 -33.86 -46.87 7.12
N LYS A 463 -34.70 -47.44 7.98
CA LYS A 463 -34.76 -48.89 8.22
C LYS A 463 -36.21 -49.23 8.50
N GLY A 464 -36.83 -49.89 7.59
CA GLY A 464 -38.11 -50.52 7.80
C GLY A 464 -38.94 -50.63 6.56
N LYS A 465 -38.90 -51.85 5.96
CA LYS A 465 -39.91 -52.57 5.19
C LYS A 465 -39.62 -52.78 3.72
N ARG A 466 -39.31 -54.02 3.54
CA ARG A 466 -39.50 -55.04 2.51
C ARG A 466 -38.55 -55.00 1.35
#